data_249c6cb0f6a61cfab8c530f6c4abce51
#
_entry.id   249c6cb0f6a61cfab8c530f6c4abce51
#
_cell.length_a   1.000
_cell.length_b   1.000
_cell.length_c   1.000
_cell.angle_alpha   90.00
_cell.angle_beta   90.00
_cell.angle_gamma   90.00
#
_symmetry.space_group_name_H-M   'P 1'
#
loop_
_entity.id
_entity.type
_entity.pdbx_description
1 polymer ?
#
loop_
_entity_poly.entity_id
_entity_poly.type
_entity_poly.pdbx_seq_one_letter_code
_entity_poly.pdbx_strand_id
1 'polypeptide(L)'
;EASDKLIDKTESTKYCADFPLSSWICCEVPEPVKVNMYSLTSGNDAEGRDPSAWTLEASNNGEDWTVIDTRTNQSFSDRKITQYYTCNPEEQPYSYFRLNVTENHGDSQLQLSEWQLLFVDKKDVGIEPGLSIDAFAKIRLTDDKLYVDTPEAAQVQVYDLSGILMLNEEVQSGASAVSVGHLDKGIYIVRMQLSKRTISQKIIK
;
A
#
# COMPACT_ATOMS: atom_id res chain seq x y z
N GLU A 1 9.61 4.94 23.11
CA GLU A 1 9.46 3.58 22.60
C GLU A 1 10.44 3.36 21.45
N ALA A 2 11.03 2.18 21.38
CA ALA A 2 12.22 1.95 20.54
C ALA A 2 11.87 1.74 19.05
N SER A 3 12.88 1.92 18.17
CA SER A 3 12.72 1.85 16.71
C SER A 3 12.38 0.46 16.18
N ASP A 4 12.68 -0.61 16.94
CA ASP A 4 12.27 -1.99 16.61
C ASP A 4 10.74 -2.16 16.52
N LYS A 5 9.98 -1.27 17.17
CA LYS A 5 8.52 -1.26 17.13
C LYS A 5 7.93 -0.84 15.78
N LEU A 6 8.74 -0.27 14.90
CA LEU A 6 8.32 0.08 13.55
C LEU A 6 8.27 -1.10 12.57
N ILE A 7 8.87 -2.24 12.94
CA ILE A 7 9.05 -3.40 12.06
C ILE A 7 8.64 -4.72 12.74
N ASP A 8 7.98 -4.66 13.89
CA ASP A 8 7.60 -5.85 14.66
C ASP A 8 6.28 -6.49 14.18
N LYS A 9 5.64 -5.91 13.17
CA LYS A 9 4.36 -6.33 12.56
C LYS A 9 3.22 -6.34 13.57
N THR A 10 3.24 -5.42 14.52
CA THR A 10 2.28 -5.35 15.62
C THR A 10 1.71 -3.95 15.76
N GLU A 11 0.54 -3.68 15.23
CA GLU A 11 -0.14 -2.38 15.28
C GLU A 11 -0.48 -1.89 16.71
N SER A 12 -0.32 -2.76 17.73
CA SER A 12 -0.53 -2.41 19.14
C SER A 12 0.70 -1.79 19.80
N THR A 13 1.86 -1.87 19.17
CA THR A 13 3.10 -1.21 19.57
C THR A 13 3.35 0.00 18.69
N LYS A 14 4.25 0.89 19.08
CA LYS A 14 4.63 2.05 18.28
C LYS A 14 6.05 2.52 18.60
N TYR A 15 6.65 3.15 17.64
CA TYR A 15 7.75 4.08 17.83
C TYR A 15 7.20 5.42 18.30
N CYS A 16 7.82 6.01 19.30
CA CYS A 16 7.53 7.38 19.73
C CYS A 16 8.80 7.99 20.33
N ALA A 17 9.23 9.13 19.80
CA ALA A 17 10.43 9.83 20.22
C ALA A 17 10.25 11.34 20.12
N ASP A 18 11.13 12.10 20.79
CA ASP A 18 11.16 13.57 20.66
C ASP A 18 11.41 13.99 19.22
N PHE A 19 10.74 15.06 18.82
CA PHE A 19 10.80 15.62 17.47
C PHE A 19 11.16 17.10 17.53
N PRO A 20 12.47 17.45 17.61
CA PRO A 20 12.89 18.85 17.78
C PRO A 20 12.64 19.71 16.53
N LEU A 21 12.95 19.23 15.34
CA LEU A 21 12.72 19.88 14.03
C LEU A 21 12.66 18.87 12.89
N SER A 22 13.37 17.77 13.01
CA SER A 22 13.39 16.64 12.09
C SER A 22 13.85 15.39 12.82
N SER A 23 13.48 14.25 12.33
CA SER A 23 13.91 12.96 12.86
C SER A 23 14.03 11.94 11.73
N TRP A 24 15.02 11.09 11.80
CA TRP A 24 15.15 10.01 10.82
C TRP A 24 15.29 8.65 11.51
N ILE A 25 14.80 7.66 10.82
CA ILE A 25 14.88 6.26 11.21
C ILE A 25 15.49 5.51 10.03
N CYS A 26 16.52 4.72 10.29
CA CYS A 26 17.23 3.95 9.26
C CYS A 26 17.11 2.46 9.54
N CYS A 27 16.95 1.66 8.49
CA CYS A 27 17.09 0.22 8.55
C CYS A 27 18.11 -0.27 7.52
N GLU A 28 18.86 -1.30 7.89
CA GLU A 28 19.70 -2.09 7.00
C GLU A 28 18.97 -3.40 6.69
N VAL A 29 18.98 -3.81 5.42
CA VAL A 29 18.41 -5.09 5.00
C VAL A 29 19.53 -6.11 4.76
N PRO A 30 19.30 -7.41 5.06
CA PRO A 30 20.35 -8.44 4.98
C PRO A 30 20.97 -8.59 3.57
N GLU A 31 20.16 -8.38 2.54
CA GLU A 31 20.56 -8.41 1.14
C GLU A 31 19.98 -7.19 0.43
N PRO A 32 20.72 -6.59 -0.54
CA PRO A 32 20.21 -5.44 -1.27
C PRO A 32 18.87 -5.72 -1.95
N VAL A 33 17.87 -4.88 -1.71
CA VAL A 33 16.52 -5.03 -2.24
C VAL A 33 16.10 -3.83 -3.07
N LYS A 34 15.24 -4.08 -4.06
CA LYS A 34 14.51 -3.01 -4.76
C LYS A 34 13.26 -2.70 -3.96
N VAL A 35 12.97 -1.42 -3.79
CA VAL A 35 11.74 -0.95 -3.12
C VAL A 35 11.02 -0.01 -4.09
N ASN A 36 9.76 -0.31 -4.41
CA ASN A 36 8.92 0.54 -5.26
C ASN A 36 7.62 0.97 -4.56
N MET A 37 7.43 0.50 -3.35
CA MET A 37 6.31 0.85 -2.49
C MET A 37 6.74 0.75 -1.03
N TYR A 38 6.13 1.51 -0.16
CA TYR A 38 6.26 1.38 1.29
C TYR A 38 4.94 1.71 1.96
N SER A 39 4.81 1.35 3.22
CA SER A 39 3.65 1.75 4.02
C SER A 39 4.07 2.33 5.35
N LEU A 40 3.24 3.25 5.85
CA LEU A 40 3.31 3.79 7.20
C LEU A 40 1.96 3.55 7.89
N THR A 41 2.01 3.15 9.16
CA THR A 41 0.81 2.97 10.00
C THR A 41 0.83 4.00 11.13
N SER A 42 -0.28 4.76 11.26
CA SER A 42 -0.45 5.76 12.32
C SER A 42 -0.44 5.12 13.70
N GLY A 43 -0.06 5.90 14.70
CA GLY A 43 -0.11 5.47 16.10
C GLY A 43 -1.52 5.24 16.63
N ASN A 44 -1.63 4.85 17.89
CA ASN A 44 -2.90 4.55 18.56
C ASN A 44 -3.58 5.80 19.16
N ASP A 45 -2.88 6.91 19.26
CA ASP A 45 -3.31 8.16 19.92
C ASP A 45 -2.69 9.39 19.24
N ALA A 46 -2.89 10.59 19.80
CA ALA A 46 -2.17 11.82 19.55
C ALA A 46 -1.83 12.09 18.06
N GLU A 47 -2.83 12.41 17.25
CA GLU A 47 -2.68 12.69 15.82
C GLU A 47 -1.64 13.81 15.51
N GLY A 48 -1.41 14.72 16.45
CA GLY A 48 -0.37 15.75 16.34
C GLY A 48 1.05 15.20 16.16
N ARG A 49 1.28 13.95 16.55
CA ARG A 49 2.57 13.26 16.44
C ARG A 49 2.79 12.54 15.12
N ASP A 50 1.77 12.45 14.28
CA ASP A 50 1.88 11.78 12.98
C ASP A 50 2.77 12.59 12.03
N PRO A 51 3.59 11.94 11.20
CA PRO A 51 4.36 12.63 10.17
C PRO A 51 3.43 13.28 9.13
N SER A 52 3.73 14.53 8.76
CA SER A 52 3.04 15.25 7.70
C SER A 52 3.91 15.51 6.47
N ALA A 53 5.25 15.50 6.63
CA ALA A 53 6.19 15.58 5.52
C ALA A 53 7.44 14.74 5.80
N TRP A 54 7.94 14.08 4.76
CA TRP A 54 9.15 13.25 4.85
C TRP A 54 9.78 12.98 3.48
N THR A 55 11.02 12.49 3.50
CA THR A 55 11.66 11.80 2.39
C THR A 55 11.90 10.34 2.74
N LEU A 56 11.74 9.46 1.76
CA LEU A 56 12.29 8.11 1.80
C LEU A 56 13.59 8.13 0.99
N GLU A 57 14.66 7.70 1.62
CA GLU A 57 16.00 7.72 1.07
C GLU A 57 16.60 6.32 1.08
N ALA A 58 17.46 6.03 0.12
CA ALA A 58 18.13 4.75 -0.02
C ALA A 58 19.65 4.92 -0.22
N SER A 59 20.43 3.95 0.24
CA SER A 59 21.90 3.96 0.16
C SER A 59 22.46 2.54 0.06
N ASN A 60 23.68 2.41 -0.45
CA ASN A 60 24.44 1.14 -0.44
C ASN A 60 25.63 1.16 0.54
N ASN A 61 25.98 2.32 1.12
CA ASN A 61 27.07 2.45 2.07
C ASN A 61 26.65 3.11 3.41
N GLY A 62 25.39 3.53 3.55
CA GLY A 62 24.90 4.24 4.72
C GLY A 62 25.38 5.68 4.88
N GLU A 63 26.12 6.20 3.91
CA GLU A 63 26.71 7.55 3.92
C GLU A 63 26.15 8.42 2.79
N ASP A 64 26.14 7.91 1.55
CA ASP A 64 25.61 8.59 0.38
C ASP A 64 24.13 8.17 0.18
N TRP A 65 23.21 9.15 0.29
CA TRP A 65 21.77 8.91 0.26
C TRP A 65 21.12 9.45 -1.01
N THR A 66 20.32 8.62 -1.64
CA THR A 66 19.46 8.99 -2.77
C THR A 66 18.04 9.11 -2.30
N VAL A 67 17.36 10.24 -2.56
CA VAL A 67 15.93 10.41 -2.30
C VAL A 67 15.14 9.61 -3.33
N ILE A 68 14.37 8.63 -2.89
CA ILE A 68 13.54 7.78 -3.74
C ILE A 68 12.04 8.13 -3.65
N ASP A 69 11.63 8.90 -2.63
CA ASP A 69 10.28 9.49 -2.54
C ASP A 69 10.29 10.75 -1.66
N THR A 70 9.34 11.66 -1.93
CA THR A 70 9.11 12.87 -1.15
C THR A 70 7.62 13.07 -0.94
N ARG A 71 7.20 13.27 0.31
CA ARG A 71 5.81 13.51 0.70
C ARG A 71 5.68 14.79 1.51
N THR A 72 4.60 15.54 1.23
CA THR A 72 4.22 16.75 1.97
C THR A 72 2.71 16.76 2.17
N ASN A 73 2.23 17.47 3.18
CA ASN A 73 0.80 17.61 3.49
C ASN A 73 0.08 16.27 3.63
N GLN A 74 0.72 15.28 4.23
CA GLN A 74 0.14 13.97 4.47
C GLN A 74 -0.62 13.97 5.80
N SER A 75 -1.69 13.18 5.87
CA SER A 75 -2.45 12.95 7.10
C SER A 75 -3.05 11.56 7.11
N PHE A 76 -3.24 10.99 8.28
CA PHE A 76 -3.95 9.73 8.46
C PHE A 76 -5.40 10.02 8.81
N SER A 77 -6.34 9.30 8.17
CA SER A 77 -7.78 9.51 8.37
C SER A 77 -8.30 9.05 9.74
N ASP A 78 -7.54 8.18 10.42
CA ASP A 78 -7.87 7.62 11.72
C ASP A 78 -6.60 7.04 12.38
N ARG A 79 -6.75 6.48 13.59
CA ARG A 79 -5.69 5.80 14.33
C ARG A 79 -5.51 4.36 13.84
N LYS A 80 -4.25 3.87 13.86
CA LYS A 80 -3.87 2.53 13.39
C LYS A 80 -4.25 2.27 11.93
N ILE A 81 -4.23 3.31 11.11
CA ILE A 81 -4.47 3.22 9.67
C ILE A 81 -3.15 3.07 8.94
N THR A 82 -3.07 2.07 8.08
CA THR A 82 -1.94 1.87 7.17
C THR A 82 -2.21 2.56 5.85
N GLN A 83 -1.29 3.45 5.45
CA GLN A 83 -1.27 4.07 4.13
C GLN A 83 -0.10 3.56 3.32
N TYR A 84 -0.34 3.36 2.02
CA TYR A 84 0.65 2.86 1.07
C TYR A 84 1.09 3.98 0.14
N TYR A 85 2.39 4.05 -0.10
CA TYR A 85 3.04 5.05 -0.93
C TYR A 85 3.88 4.37 -2.00
N THR A 86 3.66 4.73 -3.27
CA THR A 86 4.56 4.31 -4.34
C THR A 86 5.76 5.23 -4.36
N CYS A 87 6.94 4.68 -4.43
CA CYS A 87 8.17 5.42 -4.65
C CYS A 87 8.69 5.15 -6.06
N ASN A 88 9.53 6.06 -6.57
CA ASN A 88 10.17 5.89 -7.87
C ASN A 88 11.46 5.09 -7.63
N PRO A 89 11.49 3.77 -7.89
CA PRO A 89 12.69 3.02 -7.69
C PRO A 89 13.67 3.45 -8.78
N GLU A 90 14.84 3.86 -8.39
CA GLU A 90 15.97 3.68 -9.30
C GLU A 90 16.07 2.18 -9.60
N GLU A 91 16.52 1.81 -10.79
CA GLU A 91 16.52 0.40 -11.23
C GLU A 91 17.47 -0.50 -10.44
N GLN A 92 18.15 0.03 -9.42
CA GLN A 92 19.14 -0.68 -8.63
C GLN A 92 18.64 -1.06 -7.22
N PRO A 93 19.12 -2.17 -6.65
CA PRO A 93 18.84 -2.54 -5.27
C PRO A 93 19.67 -1.73 -4.29
N TYR A 94 19.15 -1.54 -3.07
CA TYR A 94 19.81 -0.85 -1.97
C TYR A 94 19.84 -1.71 -0.70
N SER A 95 20.86 -1.46 0.15
CA SER A 95 21.05 -2.13 1.43
C SER A 95 20.53 -1.33 2.62
N TYR A 96 20.43 -0.01 2.49
CA TYR A 96 20.00 0.89 3.57
C TYR A 96 18.82 1.74 3.11
N PHE A 97 17.85 1.91 4.00
CA PHE A 97 16.70 2.79 3.77
C PHE A 97 16.52 3.70 4.97
N ARG A 98 16.21 4.98 4.71
CA ARG A 98 16.01 5.98 5.73
C ARG A 98 14.70 6.72 5.49
N LEU A 99 13.81 6.70 6.50
CA LEU A 99 12.65 7.57 6.56
C LEU A 99 13.08 8.84 7.30
N ASN A 100 13.22 9.94 6.60
CA ASN A 100 13.62 11.22 7.15
C ASN A 100 12.38 12.12 7.24
N VAL A 101 11.80 12.22 8.44
CA VAL A 101 10.60 13.02 8.70
C VAL A 101 11.03 14.47 8.98
N THR A 102 10.46 15.39 8.21
CA THR A 102 10.77 16.82 8.27
C THR A 102 9.67 17.65 8.95
N GLU A 103 8.43 17.14 8.97
CA GLU A 103 7.30 17.79 9.63
C GLU A 103 6.35 16.74 10.23
N ASN A 104 5.71 17.12 11.34
CA ASN A 104 4.57 16.41 11.92
C ASN A 104 3.38 17.38 12.04
N HIS A 105 2.30 17.00 12.71
CA HIS A 105 1.12 17.86 12.91
C HIS A 105 1.21 18.78 14.14
N GLY A 106 2.43 19.19 14.53
CA GLY A 106 2.68 20.25 15.51
C GLY A 106 2.93 19.77 16.95
N ASP A 107 3.06 18.46 17.18
CA ASP A 107 3.49 17.94 18.49
C ASP A 107 5.02 17.98 18.63
N SER A 108 5.51 17.98 19.86
CA SER A 108 6.94 17.86 20.18
C SER A 108 7.49 16.44 20.04
N GLN A 109 6.66 15.48 19.73
CA GLN A 109 7.01 14.09 19.52
C GLN A 109 6.59 13.62 18.13
N LEU A 110 7.28 12.59 17.62
CA LEU A 110 6.94 11.85 16.41
C LEU A 110 6.53 10.42 16.79
N GLN A 111 5.49 9.89 16.17
CA GLN A 111 5.09 8.49 16.36
C GLN A 111 4.68 7.83 15.06
N LEU A 112 4.90 6.51 14.98
CA LEU A 112 4.37 5.58 13.98
C LEU A 112 4.25 4.19 14.61
N SER A 113 3.23 3.42 14.24
CA SER A 113 3.13 2.02 14.66
C SER A 113 3.95 1.09 13.79
N GLU A 114 3.89 1.26 12.47
CA GLU A 114 4.60 0.39 11.52
C GLU A 114 5.18 1.17 10.34
N TRP A 115 6.34 0.70 9.87
CA TRP A 115 6.94 1.07 8.60
C TRP A 115 7.37 -0.20 7.86
N GLN A 116 6.89 -0.39 6.63
CA GLN A 116 7.22 -1.54 5.82
C GLN A 116 7.74 -1.11 4.45
N LEU A 117 8.82 -1.74 4.02
CA LEU A 117 9.36 -1.61 2.68
C LEU A 117 8.81 -2.75 1.82
N LEU A 118 8.30 -2.43 0.64
CA LEU A 118 7.63 -3.38 -0.23
C LEU A 118 8.26 -3.33 -1.63
N PHE A 119 8.40 -4.49 -2.21
CA PHE A 119 8.71 -4.63 -3.62
C PHE A 119 7.58 -5.39 -4.30
N VAL A 120 6.88 -4.71 -5.20
CA VAL A 120 5.88 -5.32 -6.07
C VAL A 120 6.53 -5.48 -7.43
N ASP A 121 6.91 -6.72 -7.80
CA ASP A 121 7.47 -6.98 -9.12
C ASP A 121 6.41 -6.68 -10.18
N LYS A 122 6.76 -5.88 -11.17
CA LYS A 122 5.90 -5.62 -12.32
C LYS A 122 5.51 -6.92 -13.05
N LYS A 123 6.32 -7.97 -12.91
CA LYS A 123 5.99 -9.30 -13.42
C LYS A 123 4.87 -9.98 -12.65
N ASP A 124 4.78 -9.75 -11.34
CA ASP A 124 3.72 -10.31 -10.49
C ASP A 124 2.37 -9.60 -10.70
N VAL A 125 2.38 -8.37 -11.21
CA VAL A 125 1.20 -7.63 -11.64
C VAL A 125 0.95 -7.71 -13.15
N GLY A 126 1.79 -8.43 -13.90
CA GLY A 126 1.61 -8.68 -15.33
C GLY A 126 1.59 -7.43 -16.20
N ILE A 127 2.32 -6.36 -15.81
CA ILE A 127 2.34 -5.10 -16.56
C ILE A 127 3.61 -5.06 -17.42
N GLU A 128 3.44 -5.13 -18.74
CA GLU A 128 4.48 -4.78 -19.71
C GLU A 128 4.83 -3.28 -19.60
N PRO A 129 6.12 -2.87 -19.78
CA PRO A 129 6.49 -1.46 -19.73
C PRO A 129 5.75 -0.66 -20.81
N GLY A 130 4.90 0.27 -20.39
CA GLY A 130 4.18 1.18 -21.29
C GLY A 130 2.65 1.12 -21.23
N LEU A 131 2.07 0.21 -20.45
CA LEU A 131 0.61 0.16 -20.26
C LEU A 131 0.25 0.57 -18.83
N SER A 132 -0.60 1.57 -18.68
CA SER A 132 -1.14 1.98 -17.39
C SER A 132 -1.98 0.85 -16.78
N ILE A 133 -2.05 0.78 -15.46
CA ILE A 133 -2.89 -0.18 -14.70
C ILE A 133 -4.35 -0.12 -15.20
N ASP A 134 -4.80 1.04 -15.65
CA ASP A 134 -6.13 1.28 -16.23
C ASP A 134 -6.41 0.57 -17.57
N ALA A 135 -5.38 0.03 -18.22
CA ALA A 135 -5.54 -0.59 -19.55
C ALA A 135 -5.85 -2.09 -19.51
N PHE A 136 -5.70 -2.77 -18.37
CA PHE A 136 -5.75 -4.24 -18.35
C PHE A 136 -7.03 -4.87 -17.82
N ALA A 137 -7.65 -4.28 -16.84
CA ALA A 137 -8.97 -4.69 -16.37
C ALA A 137 -9.52 -3.64 -15.42
N LYS A 138 -10.76 -3.25 -15.63
CA LYS A 138 -11.45 -2.29 -14.78
C LYS A 138 -12.55 -3.01 -14.01
N ILE A 139 -12.56 -2.82 -12.70
CA ILE A 139 -13.63 -3.29 -11.83
C ILE A 139 -14.31 -2.07 -11.24
N ARG A 140 -15.60 -1.94 -11.42
CA ARG A 140 -16.39 -0.84 -10.87
C ARG A 140 -17.73 -1.35 -10.38
N LEU A 141 -18.07 -1.06 -9.14
CA LEU A 141 -19.40 -1.28 -8.60
C LEU A 141 -20.28 -0.04 -8.86
N THR A 142 -21.46 -0.24 -9.40
CA THR A 142 -22.50 0.77 -9.52
C THR A 142 -23.83 0.10 -9.22
N ASP A 143 -24.57 0.60 -8.25
CA ASP A 143 -25.78 -0.01 -7.76
C ASP A 143 -25.57 -1.51 -7.43
N ASP A 144 -26.34 -2.38 -8.06
CA ASP A 144 -26.31 -3.83 -7.85
C ASP A 144 -25.52 -4.58 -8.93
N LYS A 145 -24.62 -3.89 -9.66
CA LYS A 145 -23.83 -4.48 -10.74
C LYS A 145 -22.35 -4.20 -10.58
N LEU A 146 -21.57 -5.25 -10.71
CA LEU A 146 -20.13 -5.22 -10.83
C LEU A 146 -19.78 -5.18 -12.32
N TYR A 147 -19.32 -4.03 -12.79
CA TYR A 147 -18.82 -3.88 -14.15
C TYR A 147 -17.37 -4.29 -14.21
N VAL A 148 -17.06 -5.17 -15.13
CA VAL A 148 -15.71 -5.71 -15.36
C VAL A 148 -15.38 -5.52 -16.81
N ASP A 149 -14.21 -4.94 -17.11
CA ASP A 149 -13.66 -4.85 -18.46
C ASP A 149 -12.32 -5.61 -18.46
N THR A 150 -12.18 -6.61 -19.29
CA THR A 150 -11.04 -7.54 -19.28
C THR A 150 -10.59 -7.89 -20.69
N PRO A 151 -9.26 -7.98 -20.97
CA PRO A 151 -8.74 -8.30 -22.31
C PRO A 151 -8.92 -9.75 -22.73
N GLU A 152 -9.19 -10.66 -21.79
CA GLU A 152 -9.39 -12.10 -22.01
C GLU A 152 -10.49 -12.64 -21.09
N ALA A 153 -10.94 -13.87 -21.34
CA ALA A 153 -11.86 -14.52 -20.42
C ALA A 153 -11.25 -14.62 -19.02
N ALA A 154 -12.04 -14.33 -17.99
CA ALA A 154 -11.61 -14.29 -16.61
C ALA A 154 -12.66 -14.88 -15.66
N GLN A 155 -12.18 -15.45 -14.55
CA GLN A 155 -13.02 -15.86 -13.44
C GLN A 155 -13.15 -14.68 -12.44
N VAL A 156 -14.37 -14.24 -12.22
CA VAL A 156 -14.69 -13.18 -11.25
C VAL A 156 -15.24 -13.81 -9.98
N GLN A 157 -14.57 -13.61 -8.87
CA GLN A 157 -14.91 -14.13 -7.56
C GLN A 157 -15.12 -12.97 -6.59
N VAL A 158 -16.16 -13.02 -5.77
CA VAL A 158 -16.43 -12.04 -4.72
C VAL A 158 -16.41 -12.74 -3.38
N TYR A 159 -15.63 -12.23 -2.46
CA TYR A 159 -15.48 -12.75 -1.11
C TYR A 159 -15.92 -11.72 -0.09
N ASP A 160 -16.52 -12.17 1.00
CA ASP A 160 -16.70 -11.33 2.18
C ASP A 160 -15.39 -11.17 2.96
N LEU A 161 -15.39 -10.37 4.02
CA LEU A 161 -14.21 -10.16 4.87
C LEU A 161 -13.75 -11.40 5.65
N SER A 162 -14.61 -12.41 5.77
CA SER A 162 -14.28 -13.70 6.39
C SER A 162 -13.61 -14.66 5.41
N GLY A 163 -13.49 -14.27 4.12
CA GLY A 163 -12.95 -15.11 3.05
C GLY A 163 -13.96 -16.09 2.48
N ILE A 164 -15.25 -15.94 2.79
CA ILE A 164 -16.31 -16.80 2.23
C ILE A 164 -16.62 -16.33 0.80
N LEU A 165 -16.61 -17.29 -0.13
CA LEU A 165 -16.95 -17.04 -1.53
C LEU A 165 -18.45 -16.77 -1.67
N MET A 166 -18.80 -15.56 -2.07
CA MET A 166 -20.17 -15.09 -2.23
C MET A 166 -20.67 -15.17 -3.68
N LEU A 167 -19.73 -15.08 -4.65
CA LEU A 167 -20.03 -15.13 -6.07
C LEU A 167 -18.82 -15.68 -6.82
N ASN A 168 -19.09 -16.49 -7.87
CA ASN A 168 -18.07 -17.04 -8.75
C ASN A 168 -18.67 -17.12 -10.16
N GLU A 169 -18.26 -16.23 -11.05
CA GLU A 169 -18.75 -16.18 -12.44
C GLU A 169 -17.60 -16.07 -13.43
N GLU A 170 -17.80 -16.64 -14.61
CA GLU A 170 -16.89 -16.51 -15.75
C GLU A 170 -17.38 -15.35 -16.64
N VAL A 171 -16.47 -14.45 -16.99
CA VAL A 171 -16.73 -13.34 -17.91
C VAL A 171 -15.87 -13.50 -19.17
N GLN A 172 -16.42 -13.09 -20.30
CA GLN A 172 -15.68 -13.10 -21.58
C GLN A 172 -14.84 -11.82 -21.70
N SER A 173 -13.92 -11.79 -22.67
CA SER A 173 -13.14 -10.58 -22.99
C SER A 173 -14.05 -9.40 -23.35
N GLY A 174 -13.65 -8.20 -22.94
CA GLY A 174 -14.40 -6.96 -23.07
C GLY A 174 -15.20 -6.61 -21.83
N ALA A 175 -16.16 -5.69 -22.00
CA ALA A 175 -16.98 -5.19 -20.92
C ALA A 175 -18.11 -6.17 -20.56
N SER A 176 -18.20 -6.57 -19.33
CA SER A 176 -19.22 -7.46 -18.75
C SER A 176 -19.83 -6.84 -17.50
N ALA A 177 -21.05 -7.24 -17.17
CA ALA A 177 -21.73 -6.80 -15.96
C ALA A 177 -22.23 -8.02 -15.17
N VAL A 178 -21.71 -8.21 -13.97
CA VAL A 178 -22.06 -9.29 -13.05
C VAL A 178 -23.05 -8.75 -12.01
N SER A 179 -24.16 -9.45 -11.77
CA SER A 179 -25.13 -9.03 -10.78
C SER A 179 -24.69 -9.36 -9.37
N VAL A 180 -24.67 -8.36 -8.50
CA VAL A 180 -24.37 -8.48 -7.07
C VAL A 180 -25.53 -8.00 -6.17
N GLY A 181 -26.73 -7.87 -6.74
CA GLY A 181 -27.92 -7.40 -6.05
C GLY A 181 -28.32 -8.26 -4.84
N HIS A 182 -27.96 -9.55 -4.87
CA HIS A 182 -28.22 -10.50 -3.79
C HIS A 182 -27.28 -10.37 -2.58
N LEU A 183 -26.17 -9.60 -2.73
CA LEU A 183 -25.26 -9.36 -1.63
C LEU A 183 -25.80 -8.24 -0.72
N ASP A 184 -25.58 -8.35 0.56
CA ASP A 184 -25.90 -7.32 1.54
C ASP A 184 -24.97 -6.09 1.41
N LYS A 185 -25.35 -4.98 2.07
CA LYS A 185 -24.45 -3.83 2.19
C LYS A 185 -23.25 -4.21 3.03
N GLY A 186 -22.05 -3.99 2.50
CA GLY A 186 -20.83 -4.39 3.19
C GLY A 186 -19.57 -4.18 2.35
N ILE A 187 -18.46 -4.64 2.91
CA ILE A 187 -17.16 -4.63 2.26
C ILE A 187 -16.90 -6.01 1.70
N TYR A 188 -16.45 -6.05 0.44
CA TYR A 188 -16.15 -7.27 -0.29
C TYR A 188 -14.80 -7.16 -0.99
N ILE A 189 -14.17 -8.30 -1.22
CA ILE A 189 -12.98 -8.42 -2.06
C ILE A 189 -13.39 -9.08 -3.37
N VAL A 190 -13.24 -8.35 -4.46
CA VAL A 190 -13.39 -8.90 -5.81
C VAL A 190 -12.04 -9.41 -6.25
N ARG A 191 -11.98 -10.66 -6.63
CA ARG A 191 -10.81 -11.30 -7.23
C ARG A 191 -11.14 -11.67 -8.67
N MET A 192 -10.33 -11.20 -9.62
CA MET A 192 -10.43 -11.55 -11.02
C MET A 192 -9.19 -12.36 -11.40
N GLN A 193 -9.40 -13.59 -11.81
CA GLN A 193 -8.35 -14.51 -12.23
C GLN A 193 -8.34 -14.61 -13.75
N LEU A 194 -7.25 -14.17 -14.36
CA LEU A 194 -6.93 -14.30 -15.77
C LEU A 194 -5.98 -15.48 -15.98
N SER A 195 -5.67 -15.83 -17.23
CA SER A 195 -4.83 -16.97 -17.59
C SER A 195 -3.44 -16.93 -16.92
N LYS A 196 -2.85 -15.75 -16.75
CA LYS A 196 -1.47 -15.57 -16.24
C LYS A 196 -1.36 -14.70 -15.00
N ARG A 197 -2.48 -14.20 -14.44
CA ARG A 197 -2.46 -13.27 -13.31
C ARG A 197 -3.78 -13.21 -12.57
N THR A 198 -3.73 -12.68 -11.36
CA THR A 198 -4.89 -12.41 -10.54
C THR A 198 -4.90 -10.92 -10.15
N ILE A 199 -6.06 -10.28 -10.25
CA ILE A 199 -6.30 -8.91 -9.81
C ILE A 199 -7.26 -8.98 -8.64
N SER A 200 -7.00 -8.23 -7.57
CA SER A 200 -7.91 -8.15 -6.43
C SER A 200 -8.19 -6.69 -6.10
N GLN A 201 -9.46 -6.39 -5.85
CA GLN A 201 -9.91 -5.05 -5.51
C GLN A 201 -10.95 -5.10 -4.39
N LYS A 202 -10.80 -4.22 -3.40
CA LYS A 202 -11.84 -3.97 -2.39
C LYS A 202 -12.98 -3.15 -3.01
N ILE A 203 -14.20 -3.56 -2.76
CA ILE A 203 -15.41 -2.80 -3.09
C ILE A 203 -16.27 -2.60 -1.84
N ILE A 204 -17.09 -1.55 -1.86
CA ILE A 204 -18.09 -1.26 -0.82
C ILE A 204 -19.45 -1.23 -1.51
N LYS A 205 -20.36 -2.08 -1.06
CA LYS A 205 -21.75 -2.15 -1.51
C LYS A 205 -22.68 -1.44 -0.55
#